data_50b9bf6555b1b41c1bef5bca9d53094a
#
_entry.id   50b9bf6555b1b41c1bef5bca9d53094a
#
_cell.length_a   1.000
_cell.length_b   1.000
_cell.length_c   1.000
_cell.angle_alpha   90.00
_cell.angle_beta   90.00
_cell.angle_gamma   90.00
#
_symmetry.space_group_name_H-M   'P 1'
#
loop_
_entity.id
_entity.type
_entity.pdbx_description
1 polymer ?
#
loop_
_entity_poly.entity_id
_entity_poly.type
_entity_poly.pdbx_seq_one_letter_code
_entity_poly.pdbx_strand_id
1 'polypeptide(L)'
;MKILIITDAWFPQVNGVVTTYSNIISELSKRNIEVEVLHPGKFYSLPLFFYNEIKAAINPWKVTQKIKKSDADYIHIGTEGPLGIVSRIYLSYKKIPFTSAVHTKFPEYLNLHIKVPLSITYALMRWFHKRSHSVLVNTESHKEELEKRGFRNLKIWSRGIDLKKFKDTSIKINEKDYLLYVGRVSKEKNIEAFLSIETTHEKVVVGDGPYRQKLQKKFPRVKFVGCKTGPELAAWYRNASVFVFPSMTDTFGIVVIEALSCGVPVAAYPVTGPLDIIEDGITGSLDNDLKMAIDKALEIKRENCTRSTKKYTWRNVTEQFLSTLICSKKAHLEEDNLKFFS
;
A
#
# COMPACT_ATOMS: atom_id res chain seq x y z
N MET A 1 5.98 26.18 -0.47
CA MET A 1 5.96 24.94 -1.27
C MET A 1 4.61 24.30 -1.09
N LYS A 2 3.90 24.07 -2.18
CA LYS A 2 2.57 23.44 -2.18
C LYS A 2 2.57 22.20 -3.07
N ILE A 3 2.08 21.07 -2.53
CA ILE A 3 1.98 19.80 -3.23
C ILE A 3 0.49 19.48 -3.44
N LEU A 4 0.11 19.16 -4.68
CA LEU A 4 -1.20 18.64 -5.02
C LEU A 4 -1.13 17.12 -5.17
N ILE A 5 -1.86 16.39 -4.34
CA ILE A 5 -2.03 14.94 -4.45
C ILE A 5 -3.43 14.65 -5.01
N ILE A 6 -3.49 13.85 -6.08
CA ILE A 6 -4.74 13.44 -6.71
C ILE A 6 -4.88 11.94 -6.54
N THR A 7 -5.92 11.49 -5.85
CA THR A 7 -6.11 10.07 -5.52
C THR A 7 -7.58 9.68 -5.51
N ASP A 8 -7.90 8.50 -6.00
CA ASP A 8 -9.24 7.91 -5.89
C ASP A 8 -9.42 7.10 -4.58
N ALA A 9 -8.30 6.82 -3.87
CA ALA A 9 -8.30 6.15 -2.58
C ALA A 9 -8.15 7.17 -1.45
N TRP A 10 -9.22 7.39 -0.67
CA TRP A 10 -9.24 8.31 0.46
C TRP A 10 -10.26 7.88 1.52
N PHE A 11 -10.26 8.53 2.67
CA PHE A 11 -11.25 8.27 3.72
C PHE A 11 -12.70 8.27 3.17
N PRO A 12 -13.57 7.38 3.67
CA PRO A 12 -13.43 6.49 4.84
C PRO A 12 -12.75 5.14 4.56
N GLN A 13 -12.14 4.92 3.41
CA GLN A 13 -11.43 3.68 3.11
C GLN A 13 -10.28 3.44 4.09
N VAL A 14 -10.13 2.20 4.55
CA VAL A 14 -9.00 1.75 5.38
C VAL A 14 -8.13 0.81 4.55
N ASN A 15 -7.04 1.35 4.00
CA ASN A 15 -6.09 0.59 3.19
C ASN A 15 -4.69 1.22 3.22
N GLY A 16 -3.70 0.51 2.69
CA GLY A 16 -2.30 0.95 2.69
C GLY A 16 -2.04 2.27 1.94
N VAL A 17 -2.85 2.60 0.93
CA VAL A 17 -2.70 3.86 0.16
C VAL A 17 -3.12 5.04 1.02
N VAL A 18 -4.30 4.97 1.65
CA VAL A 18 -4.80 6.01 2.56
C VAL A 18 -3.85 6.20 3.74
N THR A 19 -3.42 5.10 4.37
CA THR A 19 -2.45 5.14 5.47
C THR A 19 -1.16 5.84 5.05
N THR A 20 -0.63 5.53 3.86
CA THR A 20 0.60 6.13 3.37
C THR A 20 0.47 7.63 3.17
N TYR A 21 -0.53 8.09 2.40
CA TYR A 21 -0.69 9.53 2.16
C TYR A 21 -1.02 10.30 3.43
N SER A 22 -1.84 9.76 4.33
CA SER A 22 -2.17 10.44 5.59
C SER A 22 -0.94 10.69 6.45
N ASN A 23 -0.05 9.70 6.57
CA ASN A 23 1.17 9.85 7.37
C ASN A 23 2.18 10.78 6.69
N ILE A 24 2.34 10.72 5.36
CA ILE A 24 3.21 11.64 4.63
C ILE A 24 2.72 13.07 4.76
N ILE A 25 1.41 13.32 4.63
CA ILE A 25 0.83 14.65 4.82
C ILE A 25 1.12 15.17 6.23
N SER A 26 0.98 14.31 7.24
CA SER A 26 1.34 14.66 8.62
C SER A 26 2.83 15.04 8.76
N GLU A 27 3.75 14.29 8.13
CA GLU A 27 5.17 14.60 8.14
C GLU A 27 5.51 15.87 7.36
N LEU A 28 4.84 16.12 6.22
CA LEU A 28 5.01 17.33 5.41
C LEU A 28 4.50 18.57 6.14
N SER A 29 3.38 18.46 6.85
CA SER A 29 2.83 19.53 7.68
C SER A 29 3.80 19.98 8.78
N LYS A 30 4.52 19.04 9.41
CA LYS A 30 5.58 19.38 10.39
C LYS A 30 6.74 20.19 9.81
N ARG A 31 6.87 20.21 8.48
CA ARG A 31 7.91 20.94 7.72
C ARG A 31 7.37 22.22 7.06
N ASN A 32 6.16 22.65 7.42
CA ASN A 32 5.47 23.78 6.82
C ASN A 32 5.28 23.65 5.29
N ILE A 33 5.12 22.43 4.79
CA ILE A 33 4.79 22.12 3.39
C ILE A 33 3.28 21.96 3.28
N GLU A 34 2.64 22.81 2.48
CA GLU A 34 1.21 22.75 2.22
C GLU A 34 0.89 21.58 1.30
N VAL A 35 -0.12 20.78 1.67
CA VAL A 35 -0.60 19.68 0.85
C VAL A 35 -2.10 19.80 0.62
N GLU A 36 -2.48 19.86 -0.65
CA GLU A 36 -3.88 19.76 -1.06
C GLU A 36 -4.16 18.38 -1.63
N VAL A 37 -5.26 17.74 -1.20
CA VAL A 37 -5.66 16.42 -1.71
C VAL A 37 -6.95 16.54 -2.50
N LEU A 38 -6.95 16.13 -3.76
CA LEU A 38 -8.14 15.91 -4.57
C LEU A 38 -8.54 14.44 -4.53
N HIS A 39 -9.72 14.16 -3.99
CA HIS A 39 -10.24 12.82 -3.78
C HIS A 39 -11.74 12.75 -4.06
N PRO A 40 -12.37 11.58 -4.25
CA PRO A 40 -13.76 11.45 -4.66
C PRO A 40 -14.76 12.23 -3.80
N GLY A 41 -14.50 12.39 -2.50
CA GLY A 41 -15.36 13.19 -1.61
C GLY A 41 -15.43 14.68 -1.93
N LYS A 42 -14.58 15.22 -2.80
CA LYS A 42 -14.63 16.60 -3.31
C LYS A 42 -15.39 16.73 -4.64
N PHE A 43 -16.02 15.64 -5.10
CA PHE A 43 -16.76 15.54 -6.36
C PHE A 43 -18.09 14.82 -6.13
N TYR A 44 -18.99 14.84 -7.10
CA TYR A 44 -20.11 13.91 -7.10
C TYR A 44 -19.54 12.49 -7.26
N SER A 45 -19.84 11.61 -6.34
CA SER A 45 -19.27 10.27 -6.31
C SER A 45 -20.30 9.23 -5.91
N LEU A 46 -20.18 8.02 -6.47
CA LEU A 46 -21.01 6.87 -6.15
C LEU A 46 -20.14 5.75 -5.56
N PRO A 47 -20.68 4.95 -4.63
CA PRO A 47 -19.99 3.76 -4.15
C PRO A 47 -19.84 2.74 -5.29
N LEU A 48 -18.74 1.99 -5.29
CA LEU A 48 -18.56 0.87 -6.22
C LEU A 48 -19.41 -0.32 -5.78
N PHE A 49 -20.03 -0.99 -6.75
CA PHE A 49 -21.00 -2.07 -6.52
C PHE A 49 -20.48 -3.21 -5.63
N PHE A 50 -19.18 -3.55 -5.74
CA PHE A 50 -18.56 -4.62 -4.94
C PHE A 50 -17.93 -4.15 -3.62
N TYR A 51 -17.73 -2.83 -3.45
CA TYR A 51 -17.03 -2.24 -2.32
C TYR A 51 -17.66 -0.90 -1.99
N ASN A 52 -18.67 -0.91 -1.14
CA ASN A 52 -19.44 0.29 -0.76
C ASN A 52 -18.57 1.38 -0.11
N GLU A 53 -17.44 1.01 0.51
CA GLU A 53 -16.49 1.95 1.08
C GLU A 53 -15.64 2.67 0.02
N ILE A 54 -15.55 2.13 -1.20
CA ILE A 54 -14.80 2.74 -2.31
C ILE A 54 -15.76 3.59 -3.13
N LYS A 55 -15.50 4.90 -3.18
CA LYS A 55 -16.27 5.85 -3.99
C LYS A 55 -15.53 6.17 -5.27
N ALA A 56 -16.22 6.18 -6.40
CA ALA A 56 -15.71 6.67 -7.68
C ALA A 56 -16.36 8.01 -8.03
N ALA A 57 -15.57 8.98 -8.46
CA ALA A 57 -16.06 10.26 -8.94
C ALA A 57 -16.78 10.06 -10.29
N ILE A 58 -18.05 10.53 -10.37
CA ILE A 58 -18.85 10.43 -11.61
C ILE A 58 -18.73 11.68 -12.50
N ASN A 59 -18.13 12.75 -11.99
CA ASN A 59 -17.80 13.94 -12.76
C ASN A 59 -16.30 14.28 -12.71
N PRO A 60 -15.42 13.32 -13.05
CA PRO A 60 -13.98 13.45 -12.85
C PRO A 60 -13.37 14.58 -13.70
N TRP A 61 -14.00 15.02 -14.79
CA TRP A 61 -13.52 16.15 -15.61
C TRP A 61 -13.39 17.46 -14.82
N LYS A 62 -14.18 17.64 -13.74
CA LYS A 62 -14.04 18.82 -12.87
C LYS A 62 -12.70 18.89 -12.14
N VAL A 63 -11.91 17.80 -12.11
CA VAL A 63 -10.57 17.81 -11.53
C VAL A 63 -9.64 18.78 -12.24
N THR A 64 -9.80 18.99 -13.56
CA THR A 64 -8.98 19.93 -14.35
C THR A 64 -9.13 21.38 -13.87
N GLN A 65 -10.33 21.78 -13.51
CA GLN A 65 -10.58 23.12 -12.95
C GLN A 65 -9.94 23.29 -11.56
N LYS A 66 -9.98 22.22 -10.74
CA LYS A 66 -9.35 22.23 -9.41
C LYS A 66 -7.82 22.24 -9.51
N ILE A 67 -7.25 21.50 -10.45
CA ILE A 67 -5.79 21.55 -10.75
C ILE A 67 -5.36 22.98 -11.11
N LYS A 68 -6.08 23.64 -12.02
CA LYS A 68 -5.80 25.03 -12.41
C LYS A 68 -5.86 26.00 -11.22
N LYS A 69 -6.82 25.82 -10.31
CA LYS A 69 -7.03 26.69 -9.15
C LYS A 69 -6.08 26.41 -7.98
N SER A 70 -5.46 25.23 -7.95
CA SER A 70 -4.63 24.82 -6.82
C SER A 70 -3.34 25.62 -6.67
N ASP A 71 -2.82 26.20 -7.77
CA ASP A 71 -1.52 26.88 -7.82
C ASP A 71 -0.39 26.07 -7.17
N ALA A 72 -0.42 24.75 -7.34
CA ALA A 72 0.53 23.83 -6.73
C ALA A 72 1.89 23.90 -7.43
N ASP A 73 2.97 23.83 -6.62
CA ASP A 73 4.33 23.76 -7.14
C ASP A 73 4.66 22.36 -7.67
N TYR A 74 4.04 21.32 -7.11
CA TYR A 74 4.25 19.91 -7.44
C TYR A 74 2.92 19.17 -7.55
N ILE A 75 2.81 18.27 -8.53
CA ILE A 75 1.60 17.48 -8.76
C ILE A 75 1.95 16.00 -8.73
N HIS A 76 1.25 15.25 -7.90
CA HIS A 76 1.38 13.82 -7.77
C HIS A 76 0.04 13.11 -7.99
N ILE A 77 0.00 12.15 -8.90
CA ILE A 77 -1.17 11.29 -9.14
C ILE A 77 -0.97 9.97 -8.40
N GLY A 78 -1.75 9.79 -7.35
CA GLY A 78 -1.60 8.67 -6.43
C GLY A 78 -2.27 7.36 -6.86
N THR A 79 -3.24 7.41 -7.78
CA THR A 79 -3.99 6.20 -8.20
C THR A 79 -4.45 6.30 -9.65
N GLU A 80 -4.72 5.15 -10.26
CA GLU A 80 -5.12 4.98 -11.66
C GLU A 80 -6.66 5.04 -11.86
N GLY A 81 -7.40 5.54 -10.86
CA GLY A 81 -8.85 5.66 -10.94
C GLY A 81 -9.33 6.84 -11.81
N PRO A 82 -10.65 7.13 -11.83
CA PRO A 82 -11.25 8.15 -12.71
C PRO A 82 -10.62 9.54 -12.57
N LEU A 83 -10.32 9.99 -11.33
CA LEU A 83 -9.64 11.26 -11.10
C LEU A 83 -8.21 11.24 -11.63
N GLY A 84 -7.48 10.15 -11.38
CA GLY A 84 -6.12 9.95 -11.87
C GLY A 84 -6.05 9.96 -13.40
N ILE A 85 -6.94 9.24 -14.08
CA ILE A 85 -6.98 9.14 -15.55
C ILE A 85 -7.21 10.52 -16.19
N VAL A 86 -8.24 11.26 -15.72
CA VAL A 86 -8.53 12.59 -16.27
C VAL A 86 -7.40 13.57 -15.99
N SER A 87 -6.83 13.52 -14.79
CA SER A 87 -5.65 14.35 -14.44
C SER A 87 -4.45 14.06 -15.31
N ARG A 88 -4.13 12.78 -15.52
CA ARG A 88 -3.04 12.35 -16.41
C ARG A 88 -3.23 12.86 -17.84
N ILE A 89 -4.45 12.75 -18.41
CA ILE A 89 -4.76 13.23 -19.75
C ILE A 89 -4.55 14.74 -19.82
N TYR A 90 -5.14 15.47 -18.87
CA TYR A 90 -5.06 16.94 -18.81
C TYR A 90 -3.62 17.43 -18.67
N LEU A 91 -2.85 16.91 -17.70
CA LEU A 91 -1.48 17.30 -17.44
C LEU A 91 -0.56 16.98 -18.63
N SER A 92 -0.76 15.81 -19.27
CA SER A 92 -0.01 15.44 -20.48
C SER A 92 -0.33 16.35 -21.68
N TYR A 93 -1.60 16.72 -21.85
CA TYR A 93 -2.02 17.65 -22.91
C TYR A 93 -1.41 19.03 -22.71
N LYS A 94 -1.40 19.52 -21.47
CA LYS A 94 -0.81 20.81 -21.08
C LYS A 94 0.71 20.76 -20.90
N LYS A 95 1.35 19.63 -21.12
CA LYS A 95 2.79 19.40 -20.89
C LYS A 95 3.27 19.74 -19.47
N ILE A 96 2.37 19.72 -18.49
CA ILE A 96 2.67 19.97 -17.07
C ILE A 96 3.32 18.73 -16.50
N PRO A 97 4.55 18.80 -15.94
CA PRO A 97 5.21 17.68 -15.31
C PRO A 97 4.46 17.19 -14.05
N PHE A 98 4.44 15.87 -13.85
CA PHE A 98 3.83 15.24 -12.69
C PHE A 98 4.54 13.94 -12.35
N THR A 99 4.33 13.47 -11.13
CA THR A 99 4.75 12.14 -10.69
C THR A 99 3.52 11.24 -10.46
N SER A 100 3.72 9.93 -10.48
CA SER A 100 2.66 8.98 -10.19
C SER A 100 3.16 7.80 -9.34
N ALA A 101 2.26 6.97 -8.82
CA ALA A 101 2.63 5.81 -8.03
C ALA A 101 1.84 4.56 -8.42
N VAL A 102 2.50 3.39 -8.33
CA VAL A 102 1.90 2.06 -8.43
C VAL A 102 1.84 1.47 -7.03
N HIS A 103 0.65 1.36 -6.47
CA HIS A 103 0.46 0.88 -5.09
C HIS A 103 0.08 -0.60 -5.00
N THR A 104 -0.55 -1.12 -6.05
CA THR A 104 -1.15 -2.46 -6.05
C THR A 104 -0.88 -3.16 -7.37
N LYS A 105 -0.90 -4.49 -7.36
CA LYS A 105 -0.93 -5.31 -8.58
C LYS A 105 -2.36 -5.28 -9.17
N PHE A 106 -2.78 -4.11 -9.62
CA PHE A 106 -4.12 -3.87 -10.14
C PHE A 106 -4.50 -4.81 -11.32
N PRO A 107 -3.59 -5.16 -12.26
CA PRO A 107 -3.86 -6.15 -13.29
C PRO A 107 -4.24 -7.52 -12.74
N GLU A 108 -3.51 -8.03 -11.75
CA GLU A 108 -3.78 -9.30 -11.10
C GLU A 108 -5.12 -9.28 -10.36
N TYR A 109 -5.42 -8.15 -9.71
CA TYR A 109 -6.70 -7.96 -9.04
C TYR A 109 -7.87 -8.02 -10.04
N LEU A 110 -7.81 -7.30 -11.17
CA LEU A 110 -8.84 -7.34 -12.21
C LEU A 110 -8.95 -8.73 -12.84
N ASN A 111 -7.84 -9.39 -13.11
CA ASN A 111 -7.86 -10.75 -13.64
C ASN A 111 -8.53 -11.73 -12.70
N LEU A 112 -8.29 -11.63 -11.39
CA LEU A 112 -8.89 -12.48 -10.37
C LEU A 112 -10.41 -12.31 -10.28
N HIS A 113 -10.91 -11.07 -10.37
CA HIS A 113 -12.32 -10.76 -10.12
C HIS A 113 -13.19 -10.76 -11.38
N ILE A 114 -12.69 -10.24 -12.49
CA ILE A 114 -13.46 -10.04 -13.73
C ILE A 114 -12.80 -10.65 -14.97
N LYS A 115 -11.73 -11.44 -14.80
CA LYS A 115 -11.07 -12.22 -15.86
C LYS A 115 -10.52 -11.39 -17.01
N VAL A 116 -10.21 -10.09 -16.80
CA VAL A 116 -9.56 -9.27 -17.80
C VAL A 116 -8.12 -9.77 -18.05
N PRO A 117 -7.68 -9.99 -19.29
CA PRO A 117 -6.33 -10.43 -19.58
C PRO A 117 -5.25 -9.48 -19.04
N LEU A 118 -4.21 -10.03 -18.42
CA LEU A 118 -3.10 -9.26 -17.84
C LEU A 118 -2.40 -8.37 -18.87
N SER A 119 -2.30 -8.82 -20.12
CA SER A 119 -1.67 -8.05 -21.20
C SER A 119 -2.36 -6.71 -21.46
N ILE A 120 -3.69 -6.69 -21.43
CA ILE A 120 -4.51 -5.50 -21.66
C ILE A 120 -4.36 -4.54 -20.48
N THR A 121 -4.50 -5.05 -19.26
CA THR A 121 -4.44 -4.22 -18.04
C THR A 121 -3.03 -3.64 -17.82
N TYR A 122 -1.96 -4.41 -18.09
CA TYR A 122 -0.60 -3.88 -18.05
C TYR A 122 -0.32 -2.88 -19.19
N ALA A 123 -0.91 -3.05 -20.37
CA ALA A 123 -0.81 -2.05 -21.44
C ALA A 123 -1.47 -0.72 -21.03
N LEU A 124 -2.63 -0.77 -20.40
CA LEU A 124 -3.31 0.41 -19.86
C LEU A 124 -2.50 1.09 -18.75
N MET A 125 -1.95 0.33 -17.81
CA MET A 125 -1.07 0.87 -16.77
C MET A 125 0.20 1.52 -17.36
N ARG A 126 0.86 0.87 -18.33
CA ARG A 126 2.01 1.49 -19.02
C ARG A 126 1.62 2.80 -19.69
N TRP A 127 0.49 2.82 -20.41
CA TRP A 127 -0.02 4.06 -21.02
C TRP A 127 -0.24 5.15 -19.98
N PHE A 128 -0.82 4.81 -18.82
CA PHE A 128 -1.08 5.75 -17.74
C PHE A 128 0.22 6.36 -17.20
N HIS A 129 1.22 5.53 -16.88
CA HIS A 129 2.46 5.96 -16.24
C HIS A 129 3.52 6.51 -17.21
N LYS A 130 3.40 6.25 -18.52
CA LYS A 130 4.41 6.60 -19.54
C LYS A 130 4.80 8.09 -19.55
N ARG A 131 3.90 8.98 -19.15
CA ARG A 131 4.13 10.44 -19.15
C ARG A 131 4.58 10.99 -17.80
N SER A 132 4.62 10.18 -16.79
CA SER A 132 5.09 10.58 -15.47
C SER A 132 6.59 10.80 -15.47
N HIS A 133 7.05 11.88 -14.83
CA HIS A 133 8.47 12.14 -14.64
C HIS A 133 9.13 11.05 -13.81
N SER A 134 8.48 10.66 -12.71
CA SER A 134 8.86 9.52 -11.87
C SER A 134 7.61 8.70 -11.55
N VAL A 135 7.76 7.38 -11.57
CA VAL A 135 6.73 6.41 -11.18
C VAL A 135 7.19 5.74 -9.90
N LEU A 136 6.49 5.98 -8.81
CA LEU A 136 6.87 5.51 -7.49
C LEU A 136 6.38 4.08 -7.30
N VAL A 137 7.27 3.19 -6.88
CA VAL A 137 7.00 1.77 -6.61
C VAL A 137 7.52 1.38 -5.23
N ASN A 138 6.95 0.35 -4.62
CA ASN A 138 7.13 0.09 -3.20
C ASN A 138 8.43 -0.63 -2.85
N THR A 139 8.91 -1.51 -3.74
CA THR A 139 10.01 -2.43 -3.46
C THR A 139 10.87 -2.64 -4.71
N GLU A 140 12.11 -3.13 -4.54
CA GLU A 140 13.00 -3.39 -5.66
C GLU A 140 12.49 -4.55 -6.52
N SER A 141 12.02 -5.65 -5.92
CA SER A 141 11.42 -6.77 -6.66
C SER A 141 10.22 -6.35 -7.51
N HIS A 142 9.38 -5.41 -6.99
CA HIS A 142 8.27 -4.87 -7.76
C HIS A 142 8.73 -3.97 -8.90
N LYS A 143 9.78 -3.18 -8.68
CA LYS A 143 10.41 -2.35 -9.72
C LYS A 143 10.94 -3.23 -10.85
N GLU A 144 11.72 -4.26 -10.54
CA GLU A 144 12.25 -5.19 -11.53
C GLU A 144 11.13 -5.89 -12.33
N GLU A 145 10.06 -6.32 -11.65
CA GLU A 145 8.91 -6.92 -12.33
C GLU A 145 8.28 -5.97 -13.35
N LEU A 146 8.10 -4.69 -12.97
CA LEU A 146 7.53 -3.67 -13.86
C LEU A 146 8.49 -3.27 -14.98
N GLU A 147 9.80 -3.20 -14.72
CA GLU A 147 10.82 -2.95 -15.74
C GLU A 147 10.81 -4.03 -16.83
N LYS A 148 10.74 -5.31 -16.45
CA LYS A 148 10.57 -6.45 -17.37
C LYS A 148 9.29 -6.35 -18.19
N ARG A 149 8.26 -5.66 -17.68
CA ARG A 149 7.00 -5.37 -18.39
C ARG A 149 7.02 -4.06 -19.18
N GLY A 150 8.20 -3.40 -19.30
CA GLY A 150 8.41 -2.20 -20.11
C GLY A 150 7.99 -0.88 -19.46
N PHE A 151 7.85 -0.83 -18.13
CA PHE A 151 7.71 0.43 -17.42
C PHE A 151 9.06 1.15 -17.34
N ARG A 152 9.04 2.47 -17.24
CA ARG A 152 10.23 3.33 -17.17
C ARG A 152 10.08 4.36 -16.05
N ASN A 153 11.20 5.03 -15.72
CA ASN A 153 11.26 6.08 -14.70
C ASN A 153 10.82 5.63 -13.30
N LEU A 154 10.99 4.34 -13.00
CA LEU A 154 10.63 3.76 -11.71
C LEU A 154 11.58 4.24 -10.61
N LYS A 155 11.02 4.66 -9.47
CA LYS A 155 11.76 5.10 -8.28
C LYS A 155 11.20 4.40 -7.05
N ILE A 156 12.08 3.94 -6.19
CA ILE A 156 11.66 3.28 -4.93
C ILE A 156 11.07 4.31 -3.98
N TRP A 157 9.91 4.00 -3.48
CA TRP A 157 9.20 4.74 -2.46
C TRP A 157 8.57 3.75 -1.47
N SER A 158 9.29 3.46 -0.43
CA SER A 158 8.96 2.46 0.58
C SER A 158 7.72 2.84 1.41
N ARG A 159 7.45 2.07 2.45
CA ARG A 159 6.38 2.33 3.42
C ARG A 159 6.98 2.58 4.79
N GLY A 160 6.27 3.38 5.58
CA GLY A 160 6.65 3.70 6.94
C GLY A 160 5.75 3.03 7.96
N ILE A 161 6.25 3.00 9.18
CA ILE A 161 5.52 2.54 10.35
C ILE A 161 5.77 3.50 11.53
N ASP A 162 4.79 3.66 12.39
CA ASP A 162 4.95 4.34 13.66
C ASP A 162 5.49 3.37 14.71
N LEU A 163 6.81 3.30 14.82
CA LEU A 163 7.49 2.41 15.75
C LEU A 163 7.07 2.62 17.22
N LYS A 164 6.61 3.83 17.60
CA LYS A 164 6.17 4.11 18.97
C LYS A 164 4.88 3.36 19.29
N LYS A 165 3.92 3.34 18.37
CA LYS A 165 2.65 2.60 18.52
C LYS A 165 2.87 1.10 18.73
N PHE A 166 3.83 0.51 18.02
CA PHE A 166 4.10 -0.92 18.09
C PHE A 166 5.02 -1.33 19.24
N LYS A 167 5.69 -0.37 19.89
CA LYS A 167 6.43 -0.58 21.13
C LYS A 167 5.58 -0.42 22.40
N ASP A 168 4.37 0.14 22.29
CA ASP A 168 3.48 0.34 23.42
C ASP A 168 3.04 -1.01 24.01
N THR A 169 3.27 -1.20 25.31
CA THR A 169 2.93 -2.41 26.08
C THR A 169 1.79 -2.20 27.07
N SER A 170 1.07 -1.07 26.96
CA SER A 170 -0.01 -0.70 27.87
C SER A 170 -1.16 -1.71 27.86
N ILE A 171 -1.43 -2.34 26.69
CA ILE A 171 -2.50 -3.33 26.56
C ILE A 171 -1.91 -4.74 26.61
N LYS A 172 -2.51 -5.57 27.48
CA LYS A 172 -2.22 -7.01 27.59
C LYS A 172 -3.42 -7.80 27.08
N ILE A 173 -3.14 -8.92 26.43
CA ILE A 173 -4.12 -9.93 26.05
C ILE A 173 -3.72 -11.26 26.69
N ASN A 174 -4.70 -12.12 26.95
CA ASN A 174 -4.45 -13.40 27.62
C ASN A 174 -3.93 -14.48 26.67
N GLU A 175 -4.21 -14.35 25.38
CA GLU A 175 -3.77 -15.29 24.35
C GLU A 175 -2.26 -15.17 24.10
N LYS A 176 -1.62 -16.32 23.93
CA LYS A 176 -0.17 -16.42 23.67
C LYS A 176 0.10 -17.60 22.70
N ASP A 177 1.26 -17.58 22.07
CA ASP A 177 1.84 -18.71 21.32
C ASP A 177 0.93 -19.23 20.19
N TYR A 178 0.35 -18.29 19.41
CA TYR A 178 -0.50 -18.61 18.25
C TYR A 178 0.15 -18.14 16.95
N LEU A 179 -0.35 -18.69 15.84
CA LEU A 179 -0.06 -18.22 14.49
C LEU A 179 -1.04 -17.08 14.14
N LEU A 180 -0.53 -15.93 13.73
CA LEU A 180 -1.29 -14.72 13.52
C LEU A 180 -1.41 -14.35 12.04
N TYR A 181 -2.62 -14.03 11.60
CA TYR A 181 -2.88 -13.26 10.39
C TYR A 181 -3.44 -11.89 10.77
N VAL A 182 -2.97 -10.84 10.10
CA VAL A 182 -3.53 -9.48 10.21
C VAL A 182 -3.78 -8.91 8.82
N GLY A 183 -4.98 -8.42 8.59
CA GLY A 183 -5.34 -7.76 7.33
C GLY A 183 -6.80 -7.91 6.94
N ARG A 184 -7.13 -7.38 5.76
CA ARG A 184 -8.48 -7.54 5.18
C ARG A 184 -8.78 -9.01 4.94
N VAL A 185 -9.96 -9.46 5.39
CA VAL A 185 -10.40 -10.85 5.19
C VAL A 185 -11.11 -10.95 3.84
N SER A 186 -10.33 -11.17 2.78
CA SER A 186 -10.79 -11.18 1.39
C SER A 186 -10.06 -12.24 0.56
N LYS A 187 -10.61 -12.58 -0.61
CA LYS A 187 -10.13 -13.69 -1.44
C LYS A 187 -8.70 -13.48 -1.93
N GLU A 188 -8.37 -12.27 -2.33
CA GLU A 188 -7.03 -11.91 -2.86
C GLU A 188 -5.92 -12.01 -1.82
N LYS A 189 -6.27 -12.03 -0.52
CA LYS A 189 -5.30 -12.21 0.58
C LYS A 189 -4.94 -13.67 0.86
N ASN A 190 -5.55 -14.61 0.14
CA ASN A 190 -5.23 -16.04 0.20
C ASN A 190 -5.23 -16.63 1.62
N ILE A 191 -6.08 -16.10 2.52
CA ILE A 191 -6.12 -16.49 3.95
C ILE A 191 -6.42 -17.98 4.10
N GLU A 192 -7.23 -18.54 3.19
CA GLU A 192 -7.64 -19.94 3.22
C GLU A 192 -6.43 -20.88 3.16
N ALA A 193 -5.36 -20.52 2.42
CA ALA A 193 -4.13 -21.30 2.42
C ALA A 193 -3.51 -21.40 3.82
N PHE A 194 -3.47 -20.33 4.60
CA PHE A 194 -3.03 -20.35 5.99
C PHE A 194 -3.97 -21.17 6.88
N LEU A 195 -5.28 -20.95 6.76
CA LEU A 195 -6.25 -21.60 7.65
C LEU A 195 -6.34 -23.12 7.44
N SER A 196 -6.01 -23.60 6.24
CA SER A 196 -6.03 -25.04 5.89
C SER A 196 -4.78 -25.80 6.37
N ILE A 197 -3.73 -25.13 6.82
CA ILE A 197 -2.51 -25.79 7.30
C ILE A 197 -2.81 -26.56 8.57
N GLU A 198 -2.41 -27.82 8.65
CA GLU A 198 -2.48 -28.64 9.88
C GLU A 198 -1.34 -28.24 10.82
N THR A 199 -1.70 -27.88 12.05
CA THR A 199 -0.77 -27.45 13.10
C THR A 199 -1.40 -27.61 14.48
N THR A 200 -0.56 -27.79 15.49
CA THR A 200 -0.97 -27.79 16.90
C THR A 200 -1.17 -26.40 17.48
N HIS A 201 -0.62 -25.37 16.82
CA HIS A 201 -0.78 -23.99 17.26
C HIS A 201 -2.20 -23.47 16.98
N GLU A 202 -2.73 -22.67 17.87
CA GLU A 202 -3.94 -21.89 17.60
C GLU A 202 -3.73 -20.92 16.45
N LYS A 203 -4.80 -20.63 15.71
CA LYS A 203 -4.79 -19.65 14.62
C LYS A 203 -5.67 -18.48 14.97
N VAL A 204 -5.11 -17.29 14.86
CA VAL A 204 -5.82 -16.03 15.14
C VAL A 204 -5.84 -15.18 13.87
N VAL A 205 -7.01 -14.63 13.56
CA VAL A 205 -7.24 -13.71 12.46
C VAL A 205 -7.69 -12.36 13.01
N VAL A 206 -6.86 -11.33 12.82
CA VAL A 206 -7.17 -9.93 13.15
C VAL A 206 -7.53 -9.20 11.85
N GLY A 207 -8.74 -8.70 11.77
CA GLY A 207 -9.25 -7.98 10.61
C GLY A 207 -10.71 -8.34 10.29
N ASP A 208 -11.22 -7.70 9.26
CA ASP A 208 -12.57 -7.92 8.76
C ASP A 208 -12.60 -7.87 7.23
N GLY A 209 -13.70 -8.31 6.64
CA GLY A 209 -13.89 -8.28 5.20
C GLY A 209 -14.95 -9.26 4.70
N PRO A 210 -15.24 -9.21 3.39
CA PRO A 210 -16.36 -9.93 2.79
C PRO A 210 -16.26 -11.48 2.91
N TYR A 211 -15.05 -11.98 3.14
CA TYR A 211 -14.81 -13.44 3.23
C TYR A 211 -14.90 -13.98 4.66
N ARG A 212 -15.00 -13.12 5.68
CA ARG A 212 -14.96 -13.50 7.10
C ARG A 212 -16.01 -14.55 7.46
N GLN A 213 -17.28 -14.28 7.17
CA GLN A 213 -18.38 -15.21 7.54
C GLN A 213 -18.21 -16.58 6.89
N LYS A 214 -17.77 -16.63 5.62
CA LYS A 214 -17.50 -17.88 4.93
C LYS A 214 -16.38 -18.67 5.60
N LEU A 215 -15.28 -17.99 5.95
CA LEU A 215 -14.12 -18.64 6.58
C LEU A 215 -14.42 -19.07 8.02
N GLN A 216 -15.17 -18.31 8.80
CA GLN A 216 -15.61 -18.71 10.13
C GLN A 216 -16.45 -19.99 10.13
N LYS A 217 -17.34 -20.14 9.13
CA LYS A 217 -18.11 -21.38 8.97
C LYS A 217 -17.24 -22.58 8.57
N LYS A 218 -16.24 -22.34 7.69
CA LYS A 218 -15.35 -23.41 7.20
C LYS A 218 -14.31 -23.82 8.22
N PHE A 219 -13.84 -22.89 9.07
CA PHE A 219 -12.77 -23.09 10.06
C PHE A 219 -13.23 -22.68 11.47
N PRO A 220 -14.14 -23.44 12.10
CA PRO A 220 -14.78 -23.06 13.37
C PRO A 220 -13.83 -23.01 14.56
N ARG A 221 -12.66 -23.65 14.47
CA ARG A 221 -11.60 -23.61 15.51
C ARG A 221 -10.71 -22.37 15.44
N VAL A 222 -10.79 -21.59 14.36
CA VAL A 222 -9.97 -20.37 14.18
C VAL A 222 -10.60 -19.20 14.90
N LYS A 223 -9.79 -18.45 15.65
CA LYS A 223 -10.25 -17.27 16.39
C LYS A 223 -10.23 -16.02 15.50
N PHE A 224 -11.41 -15.49 15.16
CA PHE A 224 -11.56 -14.22 14.43
C PHE A 224 -11.92 -13.11 15.41
N VAL A 225 -10.98 -12.18 15.68
CA VAL A 225 -11.13 -11.14 16.70
C VAL A 225 -11.60 -9.78 16.16
N GLY A 226 -11.86 -9.69 14.84
CA GLY A 226 -12.29 -8.46 14.19
C GLY A 226 -11.14 -7.47 13.97
N CYS A 227 -11.49 -6.25 13.53
CA CYS A 227 -10.51 -5.19 13.32
C CYS A 227 -9.94 -4.69 14.65
N LYS A 228 -8.61 -4.54 14.71
CA LYS A 228 -7.88 -3.96 15.83
C LYS A 228 -6.95 -2.87 15.31
N THR A 229 -6.67 -1.88 16.15
CA THR A 229 -5.80 -0.75 15.79
C THR A 229 -4.94 -0.33 16.97
N GLY A 230 -3.87 0.44 16.71
CA GLY A 230 -3.03 1.04 17.75
C GLY A 230 -2.44 0.02 18.72
N PRO A 231 -2.44 0.33 20.05
CA PRO A 231 -1.84 -0.52 21.08
C PRO A 231 -2.48 -1.91 21.19
N GLU A 232 -3.78 -2.03 20.88
CA GLU A 232 -4.48 -3.33 20.89
C GLU A 232 -3.95 -4.23 19.77
N LEU A 233 -3.80 -3.70 18.55
CA LEU A 233 -3.20 -4.44 17.43
C LEU A 233 -1.76 -4.85 17.76
N ALA A 234 -0.97 -3.95 18.35
CA ALA A 234 0.39 -4.25 18.76
C ALA A 234 0.45 -5.39 19.80
N ALA A 235 -0.54 -5.47 20.70
CA ALA A 235 -0.65 -6.57 21.67
C ALA A 235 -0.88 -7.91 20.96
N TRP A 236 -1.75 -7.97 19.93
CA TRP A 236 -1.95 -9.18 19.13
C TRP A 236 -0.68 -9.60 18.39
N TYR A 237 0.09 -8.66 17.84
CA TYR A 237 1.39 -9.02 17.26
C TYR A 237 2.34 -9.58 18.33
N ARG A 238 2.59 -8.87 19.42
CA ARG A 238 3.61 -9.26 20.42
C ARG A 238 3.44 -10.64 21.02
N ASN A 239 2.20 -11.11 21.15
CA ASN A 239 1.88 -12.41 21.75
C ASN A 239 1.84 -13.56 20.71
N ALA A 240 1.94 -13.27 19.44
CA ALA A 240 2.02 -14.29 18.40
C ALA A 240 3.42 -14.93 18.35
N SER A 241 3.48 -16.24 18.06
CA SER A 241 4.74 -16.94 17.79
C SER A 241 5.28 -16.62 16.40
N VAL A 242 4.40 -16.64 15.39
CA VAL A 242 4.71 -16.31 13.99
C VAL A 242 3.57 -15.50 13.39
N PHE A 243 3.94 -14.47 12.64
CA PHE A 243 3.01 -13.77 11.74
C PHE A 243 3.01 -14.46 10.37
N VAL A 244 1.86 -14.93 9.94
CA VAL A 244 1.71 -15.63 8.66
C VAL A 244 1.15 -14.67 7.61
N PHE A 245 1.87 -14.47 6.53
CA PHE A 245 1.50 -13.59 5.41
C PHE A 245 1.29 -14.41 4.13
N PRO A 246 0.07 -14.95 3.92
CA PRO A 246 -0.21 -15.86 2.81
C PRO A 246 -0.52 -15.16 1.49
N SER A 247 -0.50 -13.83 1.44
CA SER A 247 -0.82 -13.05 0.24
C SER A 247 0.23 -13.22 -0.84
N MET A 248 -0.23 -13.34 -2.09
CA MET A 248 0.63 -13.46 -3.28
C MET A 248 0.61 -12.22 -4.17
N THR A 249 -0.24 -11.24 -3.87
CA THR A 249 -0.48 -10.08 -4.74
C THR A 249 -0.16 -8.74 -4.10
N ASP A 250 0.31 -8.72 -2.87
CA ASP A 250 0.74 -7.48 -2.21
C ASP A 250 2.07 -6.99 -2.79
N THR A 251 2.17 -5.68 -2.97
CA THR A 251 3.39 -5.03 -3.48
C THR A 251 4.37 -4.64 -2.38
N PHE A 252 3.96 -4.68 -1.11
CA PHE A 252 4.78 -4.40 0.06
C PHE A 252 4.35 -5.25 1.26
N GLY A 253 3.17 -4.97 1.84
CA GLY A 253 2.71 -5.61 3.07
C GLY A 253 3.13 -4.82 4.32
N ILE A 254 2.47 -3.70 4.60
CA ILE A 254 2.73 -2.89 5.82
C ILE A 254 2.64 -3.75 7.08
N VAL A 255 1.72 -4.69 7.12
CA VAL A 255 1.53 -5.65 8.23
C VAL A 255 2.77 -6.53 8.51
N VAL A 256 3.64 -6.73 7.50
CA VAL A 256 4.91 -7.45 7.66
C VAL A 256 5.87 -6.62 8.53
N ILE A 257 6.05 -5.33 8.21
CA ILE A 257 6.91 -4.46 9.04
C ILE A 257 6.30 -4.18 10.42
N GLU A 258 4.97 -4.22 10.56
CA GLU A 258 4.29 -4.15 11.86
C GLU A 258 4.65 -5.37 12.72
N ALA A 259 4.54 -6.59 12.17
CA ALA A 259 4.91 -7.82 12.86
C ALA A 259 6.39 -7.79 13.29
N LEU A 260 7.29 -7.49 12.35
CA LEU A 260 8.73 -7.40 12.62
C LEU A 260 9.06 -6.35 13.70
N SER A 261 8.36 -5.21 13.71
CA SER A 261 8.55 -4.16 14.73
C SER A 261 8.12 -4.59 16.12
N CYS A 262 7.20 -5.55 16.23
CA CYS A 262 6.79 -6.21 17.46
C CYS A 262 7.69 -7.40 17.83
N GLY A 263 8.75 -7.65 17.07
CA GLY A 263 9.65 -8.77 17.29
C GLY A 263 9.05 -10.13 16.89
N VAL A 264 8.12 -10.15 15.95
CA VAL A 264 7.45 -11.39 15.51
C VAL A 264 8.05 -11.84 14.18
N PRO A 265 8.59 -13.06 14.09
CA PRO A 265 9.06 -13.63 12.85
C PRO A 265 7.91 -13.80 11.84
N VAL A 266 8.23 -13.68 10.56
CA VAL A 266 7.24 -13.73 9.49
C VAL A 266 7.41 -15.00 8.66
N ALA A 267 6.32 -15.69 8.37
CA ALA A 267 6.25 -16.78 7.39
C ALA A 267 5.47 -16.31 6.16
N ALA A 268 6.06 -16.39 4.97
CA ALA A 268 5.45 -15.91 3.75
C ALA A 268 5.89 -16.70 2.51
N TYR A 269 5.17 -16.53 1.41
CA TYR A 269 5.63 -16.96 0.09
C TYR A 269 6.75 -16.04 -0.42
N PRO A 270 7.70 -16.55 -1.23
CA PRO A 270 8.78 -15.76 -1.84
C PRO A 270 8.28 -14.92 -3.02
N VAL A 271 7.44 -13.95 -2.73
CA VAL A 271 6.82 -13.05 -3.71
C VAL A 271 7.18 -11.59 -3.44
N THR A 272 6.88 -10.71 -4.38
CA THR A 272 7.03 -9.26 -4.27
C THR A 272 6.49 -8.74 -2.93
N GLY A 273 7.24 -7.88 -2.28
CA GLY A 273 6.98 -7.39 -0.92
C GLY A 273 7.72 -8.21 0.13
N PRO A 274 7.30 -9.44 0.46
CA PRO A 274 8.04 -10.33 1.34
C PRO A 274 9.52 -10.49 0.99
N LEU A 275 9.87 -10.69 -0.29
CA LEU A 275 11.26 -10.82 -0.77
C LEU A 275 12.15 -9.61 -0.43
N ASP A 276 11.57 -8.41 -0.30
CA ASP A 276 12.32 -7.17 -0.05
C ASP A 276 12.39 -6.79 1.44
N ILE A 277 11.49 -7.37 2.24
CA ILE A 277 11.31 -6.98 3.65
C ILE A 277 11.88 -8.03 4.58
N ILE A 278 11.70 -9.32 4.24
CA ILE A 278 12.08 -10.45 5.08
C ILE A 278 13.51 -10.85 4.73
N GLU A 279 14.37 -10.87 5.72
CA GLU A 279 15.69 -11.48 5.65
C GLU A 279 15.52 -12.97 5.99
N ASP A 280 15.50 -13.83 4.95
CA ASP A 280 15.19 -15.26 5.09
C ASP A 280 16.15 -15.96 6.06
N GLY A 281 15.59 -16.74 7.00
CA GLY A 281 16.33 -17.37 8.10
C GLY A 281 16.75 -16.43 9.25
N ILE A 282 16.52 -15.12 9.14
CA ILE A 282 16.92 -14.12 10.15
C ILE A 282 15.70 -13.41 10.76
N THR A 283 14.82 -12.86 9.95
CA THR A 283 13.63 -12.13 10.42
C THR A 283 12.33 -12.85 10.09
N GLY A 284 12.40 -13.90 9.30
CA GLY A 284 11.27 -14.70 8.88
C GLY A 284 11.74 -15.82 7.96
N SER A 285 10.79 -16.55 7.39
CA SER A 285 11.08 -17.59 6.41
C SER A 285 10.22 -17.42 5.16
N LEU A 286 10.86 -17.61 4.01
CA LEU A 286 10.26 -17.56 2.68
C LEU A 286 10.27 -18.96 2.07
N ASP A 287 9.11 -19.54 1.82
CA ASP A 287 9.02 -20.86 1.19
C ASP A 287 7.78 -20.96 0.30
N ASN A 288 7.83 -21.74 -0.78
CA ASN A 288 6.67 -22.03 -1.62
C ASN A 288 5.65 -22.96 -0.91
N ASP A 289 6.09 -23.68 0.10
CA ASP A 289 5.22 -24.37 1.07
C ASP A 289 5.09 -23.50 2.32
N LEU A 290 3.89 -22.93 2.52
CA LEU A 290 3.64 -22.04 3.64
C LEU A 290 3.79 -22.72 5.00
N LYS A 291 3.55 -24.05 5.08
CA LYS A 291 3.79 -24.82 6.30
C LYS A 291 5.28 -24.86 6.63
N MET A 292 6.12 -25.15 5.65
CA MET A 292 7.58 -25.12 5.82
C MET A 292 8.07 -23.74 6.22
N ALA A 293 7.50 -22.69 5.65
CA ALA A 293 7.83 -21.31 6.06
C ALA A 293 7.48 -21.07 7.53
N ILE A 294 6.31 -21.54 8.00
CA ILE A 294 5.90 -21.42 9.40
C ILE A 294 6.85 -22.20 10.32
N ASP A 295 7.13 -23.46 10.00
CA ASP A 295 7.95 -24.32 10.84
C ASP A 295 9.35 -23.71 11.02
N LYS A 296 9.96 -23.21 9.94
CA LYS A 296 11.26 -22.50 9.98
C LYS A 296 11.17 -21.16 10.75
N ALA A 297 10.09 -20.42 10.58
CA ALA A 297 9.91 -19.12 11.25
C ALA A 297 9.76 -19.28 12.78
N LEU A 298 9.22 -20.38 13.27
CA LEU A 298 9.11 -20.70 14.70
C LEU A 298 10.47 -20.78 15.42
N GLU A 299 11.55 -21.14 14.69
CA GLU A 299 12.93 -21.24 15.20
C GLU A 299 13.67 -19.89 15.24
N ILE A 300 13.10 -18.84 14.70
CA ILE A 300 13.77 -17.53 14.55
C ILE A 300 13.71 -16.74 15.85
N LYS A 301 14.86 -16.17 16.24
CA LYS A 301 14.97 -15.32 17.43
C LYS A 301 14.31 -13.96 17.20
N ARG A 302 13.39 -13.60 18.08
CA ARG A 302 12.57 -12.37 18.00
C ARG A 302 13.39 -11.07 17.95
N GLU A 303 14.56 -11.05 18.56
CA GLU A 303 15.45 -9.89 18.63
C GLU A 303 15.94 -9.41 17.26
N ASN A 304 16.11 -10.34 16.32
CA ASN A 304 16.53 -10.02 14.95
C ASN A 304 15.47 -9.20 14.21
N CYS A 305 14.19 -9.50 14.46
CA CYS A 305 13.07 -8.90 13.74
C CYS A 305 13.00 -7.38 13.94
N THR A 306 13.14 -6.90 15.19
CA THR A 306 13.01 -5.47 15.49
C THR A 306 14.12 -4.61 14.89
N ARG A 307 15.32 -5.18 14.70
CA ARG A 307 16.48 -4.47 14.14
C ARG A 307 16.26 -4.07 12.69
N SER A 308 15.64 -4.94 11.90
CA SER A 308 15.40 -4.73 10.46
C SER A 308 14.45 -3.57 10.16
N THR A 309 13.58 -3.21 11.12
CA THR A 309 12.52 -2.21 10.90
C THR A 309 12.94 -0.76 11.06
N LYS A 310 14.16 -0.47 11.56
CA LYS A 310 14.63 0.91 11.82
C LYS A 310 14.62 1.82 10.60
N LYS A 311 14.76 1.27 9.39
CA LYS A 311 14.74 2.00 8.12
C LYS A 311 13.33 2.46 7.70
N TYR A 312 12.27 1.81 8.18
CA TYR A 312 10.89 2.03 7.78
C TYR A 312 10.20 3.12 8.61
N THR A 313 10.78 4.31 8.69
CA THR A 313 10.17 5.45 9.38
C THR A 313 9.42 6.35 8.40
N TRP A 314 8.32 6.96 8.83
CA TRP A 314 7.58 7.93 8.01
C TRP A 314 8.45 9.11 7.57
N ARG A 315 9.43 9.50 8.39
CA ARG A 315 10.41 10.53 8.03
C ARG A 315 11.20 10.13 6.78
N ASN A 316 11.79 8.94 6.77
CA ASN A 316 12.58 8.45 5.63
C ASN A 316 11.72 8.29 4.36
N VAL A 317 10.50 7.78 4.52
CA VAL A 317 9.54 7.61 3.42
C VAL A 317 9.13 8.96 2.82
N THR A 318 8.98 9.98 3.67
CA THR A 318 8.68 11.35 3.21
C THR A 318 9.86 11.96 2.47
N GLU A 319 11.11 11.73 2.90
CA GLU A 319 12.31 12.17 2.14
C GLU A 319 12.37 11.51 0.76
N GLN A 320 12.12 10.20 0.69
CA GLN A 320 12.04 9.49 -0.60
C GLN A 320 10.97 10.11 -1.50
N PHE A 321 9.78 10.40 -0.96
CA PHE A 321 8.72 11.05 -1.74
C PHE A 321 9.16 12.41 -2.28
N LEU A 322 9.67 13.28 -1.42
CA LEU A 322 10.13 14.62 -1.81
C LEU A 322 11.23 14.59 -2.89
N SER A 323 12.15 13.64 -2.80
CA SER A 323 13.25 13.51 -3.77
C SER A 323 12.79 13.11 -5.18
N THR A 324 11.56 12.60 -5.33
CA THR A 324 10.99 12.17 -6.62
C THR A 324 10.16 13.26 -7.30
N LEU A 325 9.78 14.32 -6.58
CA LEU A 325 8.91 15.37 -7.09
C LEU A 325 9.61 16.22 -8.15
N ILE A 326 8.85 16.68 -9.12
CA ILE A 326 9.28 17.62 -10.16
C ILE A 326 8.42 18.88 -10.12
N CYS A 327 9.05 20.06 -10.24
CA CYS A 327 8.34 21.33 -10.24
C CYS A 327 7.42 21.45 -11.45
N SER A 328 6.14 21.62 -11.18
CA SER A 328 5.08 21.73 -12.21
C SER A 328 4.92 23.15 -12.76
N LYS A 329 5.37 24.18 -12.03
CA LYS A 329 5.26 25.60 -12.43
C LYS A 329 6.24 26.01 -13.53
N LYS A 330 7.41 25.37 -13.67
CA LYS A 330 8.40 25.72 -14.70
C LYS A 330 7.85 25.60 -16.13
N ALA A 331 6.91 24.71 -16.38
CA ALA A 331 6.32 24.53 -17.71
C ALA A 331 5.37 25.68 -18.10
N HIS A 332 4.77 26.39 -17.14
CA HIS A 332 3.92 27.55 -17.44
C HIS A 332 4.73 28.79 -17.81
N LEU A 333 5.92 28.98 -17.25
CA LEU A 333 6.79 30.11 -17.54
C LEU A 333 7.38 30.08 -18.95
N GLU A 334 7.59 28.88 -19.53
CA GLU A 334 8.09 28.77 -20.91
C GLU A 334 6.96 29.00 -21.95
N GLU A 335 5.71 28.62 -21.67
CA GLU A 335 4.57 28.91 -22.58
C GLU A 335 4.16 30.39 -22.57
N ASP A 336 4.24 31.06 -21.45
CA ASP A 336 3.92 32.50 -21.36
C ASP A 336 5.00 33.37 -22.04
N ASN A 337 6.27 32.97 -21.96
CA ASN A 337 7.35 33.67 -22.69
C ASN A 337 7.25 33.50 -24.21
N LEU A 338 6.72 32.36 -24.70
CA LEU A 338 6.53 32.16 -26.15
C LEU A 338 5.34 32.95 -26.71
N LYS A 339 4.36 33.34 -25.87
CA LYS A 339 3.23 34.19 -26.30
C LYS A 339 3.53 35.68 -26.30
N PHE A 340 4.61 36.09 -25.65
CA PHE A 340 5.08 37.48 -25.68
C PHE A 340 5.96 37.85 -26.90
N PHE A 341 6.37 36.82 -27.68
CA PHE A 341 7.19 36.97 -28.88
C PHE A 341 6.49 36.54 -30.19
N SER A 342 5.19 36.24 -30.13
CA SER A 342 4.31 36.05 -31.28
C SER A 342 3.23 37.12 -31.31
#